data_80edac1102d443e7c837d018e9a79b10
#
_entry.id   80edac1102d443e7c837d018e9a79b10
#
_cell.length_a   1.000
_cell.length_b   1.000
_cell.length_c   1.000
_cell.angle_alpha   90.00
_cell.angle_beta   90.00
_cell.angle_gamma   90.00
#
_symmetry.space_group_name_H-M   'P 1'
#
loop_
_entity.id
_entity.type
_entity.pdbx_description
1 polymer ?
#
loop_
_entity_poly.entity_id
_entity_poly.type
_entity_poly.pdbx_seq_one_letter_code
_entity_poly.pdbx_strand_id
1 'polypeptide(L)'
;MKTHLPKVNLDQRKWHVIDANGAILGRLAAQVADVLRGKNKPVYTPHLDAGDFVVVINAEKVLLTGKKESQKKYMSYSGWKGGERYRSVEEVRAQQPEKLITHAVRGMVPKNRLGRVLLTKLKVYKGDKHPHSAQQPQTLVPAK
;
A
#
# COMPACT_ATOMS: atom_id res chain seq x y z
N MET A 1 -2.19 -38.03 -2.69
CA MET A 1 -2.86 -36.77 -2.33
C MET A 1 -2.63 -35.75 -3.46
N LYS A 2 -3.68 -35.08 -3.95
CA LYS A 2 -3.53 -34.00 -4.94
C LYS A 2 -3.62 -32.66 -4.20
N THR A 3 -2.61 -31.82 -4.37
CA THR A 3 -2.63 -30.45 -3.83
C THR A 3 -3.70 -29.63 -4.55
N HIS A 4 -4.59 -28.99 -3.80
CA HIS A 4 -5.59 -28.09 -4.38
C HIS A 4 -4.91 -26.80 -4.86
N LEU A 5 -4.95 -26.54 -6.16
CA LEU A 5 -4.53 -25.28 -6.74
C LEU A 5 -5.77 -24.45 -7.09
N PRO A 6 -6.00 -23.34 -6.41
CA PRO A 6 -7.15 -22.49 -6.70
C PRO A 6 -7.01 -21.83 -8.08
N LYS A 7 -8.08 -21.84 -8.86
CA LYS A 7 -8.16 -21.02 -10.08
C LYS A 7 -8.45 -19.57 -9.67
N VAL A 8 -7.53 -18.67 -9.98
CA VAL A 8 -7.72 -17.23 -9.70
C VAL A 8 -8.55 -16.63 -10.84
N ASN A 9 -9.80 -16.29 -10.53
CA ASN A 9 -10.67 -15.56 -11.48
C ASN A 9 -10.39 -14.06 -11.33
N LEU A 10 -9.91 -13.44 -12.39
CA LEU A 10 -9.58 -12.00 -12.41
C LEU A 10 -10.82 -11.13 -12.20
N ASP A 11 -11.98 -11.58 -12.67
CA ASP A 11 -13.27 -10.87 -12.59
C ASP A 11 -13.83 -10.83 -11.15
N GLN A 12 -13.38 -11.70 -10.27
CA GLN A 12 -13.82 -11.76 -8.87
C GLN A 12 -13.02 -10.88 -7.92
N ARG A 13 -12.06 -10.10 -8.45
CA ARG A 13 -11.28 -9.17 -7.64
C ARG A 13 -12.15 -8.01 -7.19
N LYS A 14 -12.15 -7.79 -5.88
CA LYS A 14 -12.87 -6.69 -5.25
C LYS A 14 -12.03 -5.43 -5.20
N TRP A 15 -12.70 -4.30 -5.11
CA TRP A 15 -12.08 -3.01 -4.84
C TRP A 15 -12.40 -2.61 -3.41
N HIS A 16 -11.38 -2.14 -2.70
CA HIS A 16 -11.50 -1.69 -1.33
C HIS A 16 -11.02 -0.25 -1.24
N VAL A 17 -11.74 0.59 -0.48
CA VAL A 17 -11.31 1.93 -0.13
C VAL A 17 -10.99 1.98 1.36
N ILE A 18 -9.86 2.58 1.72
CA ILE A 18 -9.41 2.78 3.10
C ILE A 18 -9.13 4.26 3.30
N ASP A 19 -9.69 4.85 4.35
CA ASP A 19 -9.37 6.20 4.76
C ASP A 19 -8.13 6.19 5.68
N ALA A 20 -7.08 6.90 5.26
CA ALA A 20 -5.84 7.03 6.03
C ALA A 20 -5.91 8.11 7.13
N ASN A 21 -7.02 8.84 7.24
CA ASN A 21 -7.16 9.89 8.22
C ASN A 21 -7.04 9.35 9.67
N GLY A 22 -6.03 9.83 10.39
CA GLY A 22 -5.74 9.39 11.76
C GLY A 22 -5.20 7.96 11.90
N ALA A 23 -5.01 7.23 10.79
CA ALA A 23 -4.47 5.89 10.82
C ALA A 23 -2.94 5.90 11.00
N ILE A 24 -2.41 4.95 11.77
CA ILE A 24 -0.97 4.77 11.96
C ILE A 24 -0.37 4.13 10.71
N LEU A 25 0.61 4.79 10.08
CA LEU A 25 1.22 4.37 8.82
C LEU A 25 1.60 2.89 8.76
N GLY A 26 2.26 2.36 9.80
CA GLY A 26 2.73 0.96 9.81
C GLY A 26 1.59 -0.05 9.84
N ARG A 27 0.57 0.18 10.66
CA ARG A 27 -0.61 -0.69 10.77
C ARG A 27 -1.44 -0.65 9.50
N LEU A 28 -1.68 0.55 8.97
CA LEU A 28 -2.36 0.74 7.69
C LEU A 28 -1.63 0.00 6.56
N ALA A 29 -0.31 0.16 6.46
CA ALA A 29 0.49 -0.49 5.42
C ALA A 29 0.48 -2.02 5.52
N ALA A 30 0.47 -2.59 6.72
CA ALA A 30 0.34 -4.03 6.94
C ALA A 30 -1.01 -4.55 6.45
N GLN A 31 -2.11 -3.89 6.84
CA GLN A 31 -3.46 -4.23 6.39
C GLN A 31 -3.58 -4.17 4.85
N VAL A 32 -3.10 -3.08 4.25
CA VAL A 32 -3.09 -2.92 2.80
C VAL A 32 -2.28 -4.02 2.12
N ALA A 33 -1.09 -4.36 2.63
CA ALA A 33 -0.26 -5.41 2.08
C ALA A 33 -0.93 -6.79 2.14
N ASP A 34 -1.65 -7.11 3.22
CA ASP A 34 -2.37 -8.36 3.37
C ASP A 34 -3.55 -8.47 2.39
N VAL A 35 -4.29 -7.39 2.15
CA VAL A 35 -5.37 -7.35 1.14
C VAL A 35 -4.80 -7.48 -0.27
N LEU A 36 -3.72 -6.77 -0.61
CA LEU A 36 -3.05 -6.86 -1.92
C LEU A 36 -2.53 -8.25 -2.22
N ARG A 37 -2.03 -8.96 -1.20
CA ARG A 37 -1.56 -10.36 -1.32
C ARG A 37 -2.71 -11.36 -1.32
N GLY A 38 -3.88 -10.97 -0.81
CA GLY A 38 -5.03 -11.84 -0.65
C GLY A 38 -4.95 -12.78 0.56
N LYS A 39 -4.16 -12.44 1.58
CA LYS A 39 -4.04 -13.24 2.81
C LYS A 39 -5.36 -13.34 3.60
N ASN A 40 -6.26 -12.41 3.39
CA ASN A 40 -7.60 -12.41 3.97
C ASN A 40 -8.55 -13.43 3.33
N LYS A 41 -8.11 -14.09 2.25
CA LYS A 41 -8.92 -15.07 1.51
C LYS A 41 -8.50 -16.51 1.84
N PRO A 42 -9.46 -17.45 1.97
CA PRO A 42 -9.12 -18.87 2.23
C PRO A 42 -8.36 -19.54 1.07
N VAL A 43 -8.48 -19.00 -0.13
CA VAL A 43 -7.78 -19.45 -1.36
C VAL A 43 -6.38 -18.88 -1.51
N TYR A 44 -5.84 -18.23 -0.47
CA TYR A 44 -4.50 -17.63 -0.54
C TYR A 44 -3.44 -18.67 -0.88
N THR A 45 -2.63 -18.33 -1.89
CA THR A 45 -1.48 -19.15 -2.31
C THR A 45 -0.30 -18.20 -2.60
N PRO A 46 0.92 -18.46 -2.05
CA PRO A 46 2.03 -17.51 -2.13
C PRO A 46 2.50 -17.16 -3.53
N HIS A 47 2.33 -18.06 -4.50
CA HIS A 47 2.77 -17.90 -5.88
C HIS A 47 1.71 -17.37 -6.83
N LEU A 48 0.45 -17.24 -6.37
CA LEU A 48 -0.66 -16.74 -7.17
C LEU A 48 -1.09 -15.35 -6.72
N ASP A 49 -1.56 -14.54 -7.67
CA ASP A 49 -2.14 -13.23 -7.39
C ASP A 49 -3.63 -13.35 -7.07
N ALA A 50 -3.95 -13.74 -5.83
CA ALA A 50 -5.32 -13.86 -5.33
C ALA A 50 -5.85 -12.55 -4.69
N GLY A 51 -5.03 -11.49 -4.62
CA GLY A 51 -5.36 -10.25 -3.91
C GLY A 51 -6.30 -9.33 -4.66
N ASP A 52 -6.84 -8.37 -3.92
CA ASP A 52 -7.80 -7.36 -4.37
C ASP A 52 -7.12 -6.02 -4.68
N PHE A 53 -7.89 -5.09 -5.25
CA PHE A 53 -7.46 -3.70 -5.46
C PHE A 53 -7.69 -2.89 -4.19
N VAL A 54 -6.76 -1.99 -3.86
CA VAL A 54 -6.88 -1.11 -2.70
C VAL A 54 -6.69 0.35 -3.13
N VAL A 55 -7.65 1.17 -2.75
CA VAL A 55 -7.63 2.62 -2.90
C VAL A 55 -7.44 3.21 -1.50
N VAL A 56 -6.41 4.02 -1.30
CA VAL A 56 -6.19 4.74 -0.04
C VAL A 56 -6.41 6.22 -0.28
N ILE A 57 -7.26 6.82 0.52
CA ILE A 57 -7.59 8.25 0.47
C ILE A 57 -7.02 8.98 1.68
N ASN A 58 -6.94 10.30 1.63
CA ASN A 58 -6.42 11.18 2.70
C ASN A 58 -4.96 10.84 3.10
N ALA A 59 -4.10 10.49 2.14
CA ALA A 59 -2.73 10.08 2.42
C ALA A 59 -1.90 11.13 3.20
N GLU A 60 -2.25 12.40 3.11
CA GLU A 60 -1.62 13.50 3.83
C GLU A 60 -1.85 13.43 5.36
N LYS A 61 -2.98 12.84 5.80
CA LYS A 61 -3.42 12.80 7.20
C LYS A 61 -2.98 11.55 7.96
N VAL A 62 -2.15 10.71 7.33
CA VAL A 62 -1.59 9.51 7.98
C VAL A 62 -0.68 9.88 9.15
N LEU A 63 -0.78 9.15 10.26
CA LEU A 63 0.02 9.42 11.46
C LEU A 63 1.29 8.57 11.52
N LEU A 64 2.38 9.19 11.97
CA LEU A 64 3.59 8.49 12.38
C LEU A 64 3.75 8.57 13.90
N THR A 65 4.08 7.46 14.54
CA THR A 65 4.24 7.38 15.99
C THR A 65 5.62 7.82 16.47
N GLY A 66 5.70 8.37 17.68
CA GLY A 66 6.93 8.81 18.31
C GLY A 66 7.59 9.96 17.55
N LYS A 67 8.92 10.04 17.62
CA LYS A 67 9.71 11.12 16.98
C LYS A 67 9.97 10.91 15.48
N LYS A 68 9.22 10.02 14.80
CA LYS A 68 9.47 9.68 13.39
C LYS A 68 9.17 10.84 12.43
N GLU A 69 8.27 11.73 12.78
CA GLU A 69 7.94 12.89 11.94
C GLU A 69 9.18 13.74 11.67
N SER A 70 9.97 14.03 12.73
CA SER A 70 11.18 14.86 12.62
C SER A 70 12.46 14.08 12.30
N GLN A 71 12.57 12.82 12.74
CA GLN A 71 13.83 12.07 12.65
C GLN A 71 13.92 11.16 11.43
N LYS A 72 12.78 10.66 10.91
CA LYS A 72 12.80 9.72 9.79
C LYS A 72 13.15 10.43 8.49
N LYS A 73 14.14 9.87 7.78
CA LYS A 73 14.57 10.36 6.46
C LYS A 73 14.36 9.28 5.41
N TYR A 74 13.96 9.69 4.22
CA TYR A 74 13.86 8.84 3.04
C TYR A 74 15.06 9.10 2.13
N MET A 75 15.85 8.05 1.89
CA MET A 75 16.99 8.11 0.99
C MET A 75 16.55 7.82 -0.45
N SER A 76 17.07 8.60 -1.38
CA SER A 76 17.06 8.31 -2.82
C SER A 76 18.49 8.33 -3.34
N TYR A 77 18.80 7.43 -4.27
CA TYR A 77 20.15 7.30 -4.83
C TYR A 77 20.08 7.39 -6.34
N SER A 78 20.89 8.26 -6.94
CA SER A 78 20.90 8.49 -8.39
C SER A 78 21.72 7.46 -9.18
N GLY A 79 22.48 6.60 -8.51
CA GLY A 79 23.39 5.66 -9.12
C GLY A 79 24.83 6.19 -9.30
N TRP A 80 25.08 7.46 -9.04
CA TRP A 80 26.39 8.10 -9.14
C TRP A 80 27.05 8.23 -7.76
N LYS A 81 28.37 8.18 -7.72
CA LYS A 81 29.14 8.41 -6.50
C LYS A 81 28.76 9.78 -5.88
N GLY A 82 28.37 9.78 -4.60
CA GLY A 82 27.89 10.98 -3.91
C GLY A 82 26.46 11.41 -4.30
N GLY A 83 25.72 10.62 -5.07
CA GLY A 83 24.37 10.92 -5.50
C GLY A 83 23.26 10.55 -4.50
N GLU A 84 23.60 10.42 -3.21
CA GLU A 84 22.66 10.17 -2.13
C GLU A 84 21.91 11.44 -1.76
N ARG A 85 20.58 11.37 -1.70
CA ARG A 85 19.71 12.47 -1.27
C ARG A 85 18.80 11.99 -0.16
N TYR A 86 18.73 12.73 0.91
CA TYR A 86 17.87 12.48 2.07
C TYR A 86 16.79 13.54 2.13
N ARG A 87 15.54 13.11 2.28
CA ARG A 87 14.38 13.98 2.50
C ARG A 87 13.73 13.63 3.82
N SER A 88 13.34 14.64 4.60
CA SER A 88 12.56 14.44 5.82
C SER A 88 11.14 13.96 5.51
N VAL A 89 10.46 13.39 6.49
CA VAL A 89 9.05 13.00 6.35
C VAL A 89 8.19 14.22 6.03
N GLU A 90 8.46 15.36 6.66
CA GLU A 90 7.74 16.63 6.45
C GLU A 90 7.83 17.08 4.99
N GLU A 91 9.03 17.07 4.41
CA GLU A 91 9.24 17.41 3.00
C GLU A 91 8.49 16.44 2.07
N VAL A 92 8.55 15.13 2.35
CA VAL A 92 7.85 14.13 1.55
C VAL A 92 6.34 14.30 1.67
N ARG A 93 5.81 14.57 2.87
CA ARG A 93 4.39 14.82 3.12
C ARG A 93 3.90 16.07 2.36
N ALA A 94 4.67 17.14 2.37
CA ALA A 94 4.31 18.38 1.67
C ALA A 94 4.28 18.22 0.14
N GLN A 95 5.27 17.52 -0.42
CA GLN A 95 5.41 17.37 -1.87
C GLN A 95 4.59 16.20 -2.44
N GLN A 96 4.71 15.02 -1.85
CA GLN A 96 4.15 13.77 -2.38
C GLN A 96 3.74 12.82 -1.24
N PRO A 97 2.64 13.11 -0.51
CA PRO A 97 2.21 12.30 0.63
C PRO A 97 1.91 10.84 0.27
N GLU A 98 1.52 10.56 -0.97
CA GLU A 98 1.27 9.20 -1.46
C GLU A 98 2.52 8.30 -1.35
N LYS A 99 3.71 8.89 -1.45
CA LYS A 99 4.98 8.15 -1.31
C LYS A 99 5.18 7.56 0.07
N LEU A 100 4.65 8.18 1.13
CA LEU A 100 4.75 7.66 2.49
C LEU A 100 4.12 6.27 2.59
N ILE A 101 2.88 6.15 2.10
CA ILE A 101 2.12 4.90 2.13
C ILE A 101 2.70 3.88 1.13
N THR A 102 2.93 4.31 -0.11
CA THR A 102 3.47 3.42 -1.15
C THR A 102 4.82 2.83 -0.75
N HIS A 103 5.71 3.62 -0.15
CA HIS A 103 7.00 3.14 0.32
C HIS A 103 6.87 2.15 1.48
N ALA A 104 5.97 2.40 2.43
CA ALA A 104 5.70 1.49 3.54
C ALA A 104 5.13 0.15 3.05
N VAL A 105 4.13 0.18 2.16
CA VAL A 105 3.54 -1.04 1.57
C VAL A 105 4.56 -1.81 0.72
N ARG A 106 5.37 -1.12 -0.07
CA ARG A 106 6.44 -1.73 -0.88
C ARG A 106 7.44 -2.51 -0.02
N GLY A 107 7.73 -2.03 1.19
CA GLY A 107 8.58 -2.74 2.14
C GLY A 107 7.96 -4.03 2.72
N MET A 108 6.62 -4.15 2.70
CA MET A 108 5.85 -5.26 3.29
C MET A 108 5.40 -6.30 2.24
N VAL A 109 5.48 -5.96 0.97
CA VAL A 109 5.15 -6.86 -0.15
C VAL A 109 6.41 -7.61 -0.61
N PRO A 110 6.32 -8.87 -1.11
CA PRO A 110 7.46 -9.63 -1.60
C PRO A 110 8.25 -8.88 -2.68
N LYS A 111 9.59 -8.98 -2.64
CA LYS A 111 10.50 -8.28 -3.56
C LYS A 111 10.78 -9.10 -4.82
N ASN A 112 9.73 -9.58 -5.49
CA ASN A 112 9.80 -10.41 -6.69
C ASN A 112 8.93 -9.83 -7.82
N ARG A 113 8.81 -10.54 -8.94
CA ARG A 113 7.95 -10.15 -10.07
C ARG A 113 6.49 -10.01 -9.65
N LEU A 114 5.98 -10.96 -8.86
CA LEU A 114 4.63 -10.92 -8.31
C LEU A 114 4.41 -9.67 -7.46
N GLY A 115 5.35 -9.32 -6.58
CA GLY A 115 5.27 -8.12 -5.75
C GLY A 115 5.14 -6.82 -6.54
N ARG A 116 5.81 -6.73 -7.71
CA ARG A 116 5.65 -5.57 -8.59
C ARG A 116 4.22 -5.48 -9.15
N VAL A 117 3.63 -6.61 -9.55
CA VAL A 117 2.24 -6.67 -10.01
C VAL A 117 1.27 -6.31 -8.88
N LEU A 118 1.50 -6.80 -7.66
CA LEU A 118 0.68 -6.47 -6.49
C LEU A 118 0.66 -4.95 -6.22
N LEU A 119 1.80 -4.28 -6.35
CA LEU A 119 1.89 -2.83 -6.15
C LEU A 119 1.11 -2.01 -7.19
N THR A 120 0.90 -2.52 -8.41
CA THR A 120 0.08 -1.81 -9.41
C THR A 120 -1.39 -1.73 -9.03
N LYS A 121 -1.85 -2.63 -8.16
CA LYS A 121 -3.22 -2.66 -7.61
C LYS A 121 -3.44 -1.68 -6.46
N LEU A 122 -2.38 -1.06 -5.95
CA LEU A 122 -2.46 -0.02 -4.95
C LEU A 122 -2.62 1.34 -5.62
N LYS A 123 -3.68 2.05 -5.26
CA LYS A 123 -3.94 3.43 -5.68
C LYS A 123 -3.99 4.32 -4.44
N VAL A 124 -3.17 5.35 -4.39
CA VAL A 124 -3.08 6.25 -3.23
C VAL A 124 -3.38 7.67 -3.68
N TYR A 125 -4.24 8.36 -2.94
CA TYR A 125 -4.67 9.72 -3.23
C TYR A 125 -4.47 10.63 -2.03
N LYS A 126 -4.05 11.86 -2.30
CA LYS A 126 -3.79 12.88 -1.29
C LYS A 126 -5.06 13.31 -0.56
N GLY A 127 -6.14 13.57 -1.29
CA GLY A 127 -7.42 14.03 -0.75
C GLY A 127 -8.44 12.92 -0.53
N ASP A 128 -9.67 13.31 -0.32
CA ASP A 128 -10.83 12.43 -0.09
C ASP A 128 -11.44 11.86 -1.39
N LYS A 129 -11.16 12.49 -2.54
CA LYS A 129 -11.74 12.12 -3.84
C LYS A 129 -10.86 11.14 -4.60
N HIS A 130 -11.48 10.14 -5.19
CA HIS A 130 -10.83 9.16 -6.06
C HIS A 130 -11.63 8.92 -7.34
N PRO A 131 -11.00 8.60 -8.49
CA PRO A 131 -11.69 8.39 -9.77
C PRO A 131 -12.33 7.00 -9.92
N HIS A 132 -12.29 6.16 -8.89
CA HIS A 132 -12.70 4.75 -8.93
C HIS A 132 -14.14 4.51 -8.44
N SER A 133 -15.06 5.46 -8.61
CA SER A 133 -16.47 5.30 -8.21
C SER A 133 -17.19 4.22 -9.03
N ALA A 134 -16.86 4.10 -10.32
CA ALA A 134 -17.44 3.10 -11.21
C ALA A 134 -17.17 1.65 -10.77
N GLN A 135 -16.07 1.39 -10.07
CA GLN A 135 -15.70 0.07 -9.53
C GLN A 135 -16.41 -0.27 -8.22
N GLN A 136 -17.24 0.63 -7.68
CA GLN A 136 -18.01 0.45 -6.44
C GLN A 136 -17.14 -0.12 -5.28
N PRO A 137 -16.07 0.57 -4.86
CA PRO A 137 -15.16 0.04 -3.85
C PRO A 137 -15.85 -0.11 -2.49
N GLN A 138 -15.60 -1.23 -1.82
CA GLN A 138 -16.09 -1.50 -0.47
C GLN A 138 -15.21 -0.78 0.56
N THR A 139 -15.82 -0.10 1.51
CA THR A 139 -15.07 0.58 2.58
C THR A 139 -14.48 -0.44 3.57
N LEU A 140 -13.18 -0.36 3.81
CA LEU A 140 -12.49 -1.09 4.87
C LEU A 140 -12.07 -0.14 5.99
N VAL A 141 -12.34 -0.53 7.23
CA VAL A 141 -11.92 0.24 8.41
C VAL A 141 -10.41 0.07 8.59
N PRO A 142 -9.64 1.16 8.77
CA PRO A 142 -8.22 1.06 9.04
C PRO A 142 -7.94 0.39 10.38
N ALA A 143 -6.88 -0.41 10.45
CA ALA A 143 -6.43 -1.02 11.68
C ALA A 143 -5.99 0.07 12.68
N LYS A 144 -6.57 0.05 13.88
CA LYS A 144 -6.25 0.99 14.98
C LYS A 144 -4.89 0.68 15.62
#